data_2a74f98f5c2830392a91b2c50b53c812
#
_entry.id   2a74f98f5c2830392a91b2c50b53c812
#
_cell.length_a   1.000
_cell.length_b   1.000
_cell.length_c   1.000
_cell.angle_alpha   90.00
_cell.angle_beta   90.00
_cell.angle_gamma   90.00
#
_symmetry.space_group_name_H-M   'P 1'
#
loop_
_entity.id
_entity.type
_entity.pdbx_description
1 polymer ?
#
loop_
_entity_poly.entity_id
_entity_poly.type
_entity_poly.pdbx_seq_one_letter_code
_entity_poly.pdbx_strand_id
1 'polypeptide(L)'
;LALKSDLDTFCLELDRMFNERFVADVVTPKRREGTPYVLRPWLVKGGGTVFFGPPGAGKSNLSLIMSQCINYGITRFWPCEAMRVCYVNLERSGDSMRHRLALINDVLGLGEKGLVMVNARGESLDGVSRSVKATVSRHRAEFIWIDSISRSGVVSMVHDDSANKIIDVA
;
A
#
# COMPACT_ATOMS: atom_id res chain seq x y z
N LEU A 1 6.42 -33.24 -29.90
CA LEU A 1 7.37 -33.51 -28.79
C LEU A 1 8.33 -32.32 -28.58
N ALA A 2 8.90 -31.71 -29.63
CA ALA A 2 9.82 -30.56 -29.51
C ALA A 2 9.17 -29.37 -28.82
N LEU A 3 7.97 -28.94 -29.22
CA LEU A 3 7.26 -27.78 -28.68
C LEU A 3 7.02 -27.87 -27.18
N LYS A 4 6.73 -29.06 -26.64
CA LYS A 4 6.56 -29.27 -25.22
C LYS A 4 7.89 -29.11 -24.46
N SER A 5 8.95 -29.65 -24.99
CA SER A 5 10.30 -29.53 -24.43
C SER A 5 10.76 -28.06 -24.41
N ASP A 6 10.47 -27.31 -25.49
CA ASP A 6 10.82 -25.89 -25.57
C ASP A 6 10.01 -25.04 -24.57
N LEU A 7 8.72 -25.36 -24.37
CA LEU A 7 7.86 -24.69 -23.38
C LEU A 7 8.34 -24.98 -21.96
N ASP A 8 8.66 -26.24 -21.65
CA ASP A 8 9.17 -26.64 -20.33
C ASP A 8 10.50 -25.93 -20.04
N THR A 9 11.40 -25.83 -21.01
CA THR A 9 12.68 -25.11 -20.89
C THR A 9 12.43 -23.61 -20.66
N PHE A 10 11.52 -23.01 -21.42
CA PHE A 10 11.16 -21.60 -21.25
C PHE A 10 10.60 -21.31 -19.86
N CYS A 11 9.70 -22.17 -19.35
CA CYS A 11 9.15 -22.03 -18.00
C CYS A 11 10.22 -22.15 -16.92
N LEU A 12 11.15 -23.10 -17.05
CA LEU A 12 12.28 -23.25 -16.13
C LEU A 12 13.22 -22.04 -16.14
N GLU A 13 13.51 -21.49 -17.31
CA GLU A 13 14.33 -20.27 -17.39
C GLU A 13 13.63 -19.05 -16.81
N LEU A 14 12.32 -18.89 -17.02
CA LEU A 14 11.55 -17.83 -16.38
C LEU A 14 11.55 -17.96 -14.86
N ASP A 15 11.35 -19.16 -14.33
CA ASP A 15 11.38 -19.43 -12.89
C ASP A 15 12.77 -19.14 -12.31
N ARG A 16 13.83 -19.55 -13.00
CA ARG A 16 15.21 -19.24 -12.63
C ARG A 16 15.46 -17.73 -12.61
N MET A 17 15.09 -17.00 -13.65
CA MET A 17 15.26 -15.54 -13.73
C MET A 17 14.46 -14.84 -12.63
N PHE A 18 13.29 -15.35 -12.28
CA PHE A 18 12.47 -14.82 -11.19
C PHE A 18 13.12 -15.02 -9.83
N ASN A 19 13.69 -16.20 -9.57
CA ASN A 19 14.33 -16.55 -8.31
C ASN A 19 15.71 -15.90 -8.15
N GLU A 20 16.48 -15.76 -9.24
CA GLU A 20 17.82 -15.15 -9.24
C GLU A 20 17.79 -13.61 -9.06
N ARG A 21 16.62 -12.95 -9.17
CA ARG A 21 16.53 -11.50 -8.95
C ARG A 21 16.77 -11.06 -7.50
N PHE A 22 16.68 -11.98 -6.56
CA PHE A 22 17.00 -11.75 -5.16
C PHE A 22 18.38 -12.29 -4.83
N VAL A 23 19.39 -11.50 -5.12
CA VAL A 23 20.78 -11.86 -4.78
C VAL A 23 21.03 -11.47 -3.33
N ALA A 24 21.58 -12.41 -2.56
CA ALA A 24 22.04 -12.10 -1.21
C ALA A 24 23.18 -11.07 -1.26
N ASP A 25 23.03 -9.95 -0.56
CA ASP A 25 24.05 -8.91 -0.46
C ASP A 25 24.67 -8.89 0.93
N VAL A 26 25.92 -8.44 1.00
CA VAL A 26 26.59 -8.20 2.28
C VAL A 26 26.18 -6.83 2.80
N VAL A 27 25.27 -6.83 3.77
CA VAL A 27 24.78 -5.61 4.39
C VAL A 27 25.85 -5.03 5.32
N THR A 28 26.42 -3.91 4.93
CA THR A 28 27.34 -3.15 5.79
C THR A 28 26.58 -2.18 6.68
N PRO A 29 26.92 -2.08 7.98
CA PRO A 29 26.24 -1.17 8.89
C PRO A 29 26.46 0.28 8.46
N LYS A 30 25.37 1.04 8.28
CA LYS A 30 25.40 2.47 8.01
C LYS A 30 24.64 3.21 9.10
N ARG A 31 25.34 4.08 9.84
CA ARG A 31 24.67 4.95 10.82
C ARG A 31 23.81 5.97 10.07
N ARG A 32 22.53 6.11 10.46
CA ARG A 32 21.65 7.19 10.02
C ARG A 32 21.47 8.19 11.15
N GLU A 33 21.45 9.47 10.83
CA GLU A 33 21.04 10.52 11.75
C GLU A 33 19.51 10.56 11.82
N GLY A 34 18.95 9.80 12.75
CA GLY A 34 17.53 9.74 13.04
C GLY A 34 16.71 8.78 12.14
N THR A 35 15.46 8.56 12.52
CA THR A 35 14.51 7.75 11.77
C THR A 35 13.86 8.59 10.66
N PRO A 36 13.94 8.17 9.39
CA PRO A 36 13.27 8.87 8.31
C PRO A 36 11.75 8.61 8.38
N TYR A 37 10.95 9.65 8.46
CA TYR A 37 9.49 9.55 8.47
C TYR A 37 8.89 10.06 7.17
N VAL A 38 7.85 9.37 6.70
CA VAL A 38 6.90 9.89 5.70
C VAL A 38 5.94 10.85 6.38
N LEU A 39 5.43 10.48 7.55
CA LEU A 39 4.58 11.32 8.38
C LEU A 39 4.89 11.07 9.86
N ARG A 40 5.35 12.11 10.58
CA ARG A 40 5.74 11.99 11.99
C ARG A 40 4.52 12.00 12.90
N PRO A 41 4.54 11.20 13.97
CA PRO A 41 5.54 10.19 14.33
C PRO A 41 5.20 8.78 13.84
N TRP A 42 4.22 8.63 12.94
CA TRP A 42 3.52 7.37 12.68
C TRP A 42 4.11 6.53 11.56
N LEU A 43 4.49 7.17 10.44
CA LEU A 43 4.82 6.45 9.21
C LEU A 43 6.31 6.56 8.91
N VAL A 44 7.01 5.44 8.99
CA VAL A 44 8.45 5.36 8.73
C VAL A 44 8.69 5.09 7.25
N LYS A 45 9.65 5.78 6.64
CA LYS A 45 10.04 5.61 5.25
C LYS A 45 10.74 4.27 5.05
N GLY A 46 10.32 3.50 4.06
CA GLY A 46 10.86 2.17 3.77
C GLY A 46 10.45 1.10 4.78
N GLY A 47 9.39 1.33 5.54
CA GLY A 47 8.78 0.37 6.45
C GLY A 47 7.27 0.30 6.31
N GLY A 48 6.64 -0.67 6.96
CA GLY A 48 5.18 -0.80 7.08
C GLY A 48 4.70 -0.33 8.46
N THR A 49 3.51 0.26 8.50
CA THR A 49 2.82 0.61 9.75
C THR A 49 1.39 0.09 9.71
N VAL A 50 0.95 -0.55 10.76
CA VAL A 50 -0.41 -1.08 10.89
C VAL A 50 -1.19 -0.27 11.92
N PHE A 51 -2.34 0.27 11.52
CA PHE A 51 -3.30 0.91 12.42
C PHE A 51 -4.43 -0.06 12.75
N PHE A 52 -4.61 -0.36 14.00
CA PHE A 52 -5.68 -1.23 14.48
C PHE A 52 -6.51 -0.54 15.56
N GLY A 53 -7.73 -1.03 15.74
CA GLY A 53 -8.69 -0.48 16.72
C GLY A 53 -10.10 -1.00 16.44
N PRO A 54 -11.06 -0.79 17.33
CA PRO A 54 -12.42 -1.27 17.19
C PRO A 54 -13.13 -0.70 15.95
N PRO A 55 -14.19 -1.37 15.45
CA PRO A 55 -15.08 -0.80 14.45
C PRO A 55 -15.61 0.58 14.90
N GLY A 56 -15.73 1.51 13.96
CA GLY A 56 -16.22 2.87 14.26
C GLY A 56 -15.19 3.84 14.84
N ALA A 57 -13.98 3.41 15.21
CA ALA A 57 -12.92 4.25 15.79
C ALA A 57 -12.33 5.31 14.83
N GLY A 58 -12.84 5.41 13.59
CA GLY A 58 -12.40 6.44 12.65
C GLY A 58 -11.15 6.10 11.83
N LYS A 59 -10.67 4.85 11.86
CA LYS A 59 -9.46 4.40 11.14
C LYS A 59 -9.43 4.83 9.66
N SER A 60 -10.51 4.57 8.92
CA SER A 60 -10.61 4.93 7.50
C SER A 60 -10.62 6.45 7.26
N ASN A 61 -11.17 7.24 8.17
CA ASN A 61 -11.11 8.70 8.06
C ASN A 61 -9.69 9.20 8.33
N LEU A 62 -9.06 8.65 9.36
CA LEU A 62 -7.67 8.98 9.69
C LEU A 62 -6.74 8.64 8.53
N SER A 63 -6.88 7.44 7.94
CA SER A 63 -6.07 7.01 6.80
C SER A 63 -6.26 7.93 5.58
N LEU A 64 -7.48 8.37 5.28
CA LEU A 64 -7.75 9.30 4.20
C LEU A 64 -7.14 10.68 4.46
N ILE A 65 -7.26 11.22 5.70
CA ILE A 65 -6.65 12.50 6.07
C ILE A 65 -5.12 12.41 5.91
N MET A 66 -4.50 11.38 6.46
CA MET A 66 -3.05 11.17 6.34
C MET A 66 -2.62 11.02 4.88
N SER A 67 -3.40 10.27 4.08
CA SER A 67 -3.14 10.10 2.65
C SER A 67 -3.17 11.43 1.90
N GLN A 68 -4.15 12.29 2.18
CA GLN A 68 -4.23 13.62 1.57
C GLN A 68 -3.10 14.54 2.04
N CYS A 69 -2.77 14.49 3.33
CA CYS A 69 -1.63 15.24 3.86
C CYS A 69 -0.32 14.87 3.16
N ILE A 70 -0.05 13.57 3.01
CA ILE A 70 1.14 13.07 2.32
C ILE A 70 1.08 13.44 0.84
N ASN A 71 -0.05 13.19 0.16
CA ASN A 71 -0.17 13.39 -1.28
C ASN A 71 0.00 14.85 -1.71
N TYR A 72 -0.34 15.79 -0.84
CA TYR A 72 -0.27 17.22 -1.12
C TYR A 72 0.71 18.00 -0.23
N GLY A 73 1.50 17.31 0.59
CA GLY A 73 2.51 17.93 1.46
C GLY A 73 1.91 18.86 2.52
N ILE A 74 0.73 18.52 3.07
CA ILE A 74 0.08 19.35 4.09
C ILE A 74 0.65 19.02 5.46
N THR A 75 1.43 19.93 6.01
CA THR A 75 2.11 19.76 7.30
C THR A 75 1.35 20.35 8.49
N ARG A 76 0.13 20.85 8.28
CA ARG A 76 -0.68 21.54 9.29
C ARG A 76 -0.96 20.69 10.53
N PHE A 77 -1.18 19.38 10.35
CA PHE A 77 -1.48 18.45 11.44
C PHE A 77 -0.27 17.65 11.88
N TRP A 78 0.55 17.24 10.91
CA TRP A 78 1.75 16.43 11.14
C TRP A 78 2.85 16.83 10.17
N PRO A 79 4.10 16.92 10.62
CA PRO A 79 5.21 17.02 9.69
C PRO A 79 5.22 15.80 8.76
N CYS A 80 5.15 16.02 7.46
CA CYS A 80 5.15 14.95 6.45
C CYS A 80 5.99 15.32 5.23
N GLU A 81 6.49 14.29 4.56
CA GLU A 81 7.12 14.39 3.24
C GLU A 81 6.02 14.24 2.18
N ALA A 82 6.06 15.08 1.14
CA ALA A 82 5.12 14.96 0.03
C ALA A 82 5.50 13.77 -0.84
N MET A 83 4.56 12.82 -1.01
CA MET A 83 4.74 11.60 -1.81
C MET A 83 3.44 11.28 -2.54
N ARG A 84 3.53 10.68 -3.74
CA ARG A 84 2.35 10.21 -4.47
C ARG A 84 1.77 8.99 -3.77
N VAL A 85 0.50 9.09 -3.39
CA VAL A 85 -0.22 8.05 -2.63
C VAL A 85 -1.13 7.24 -3.55
N CYS A 86 -1.11 5.92 -3.41
CA CYS A 86 -2.14 5.00 -3.90
C CYS A 86 -2.93 4.45 -2.72
N TYR A 87 -4.24 4.65 -2.70
CA TYR A 87 -5.13 4.16 -1.66
C TYR A 87 -5.89 2.92 -2.17
N VAL A 88 -5.74 1.79 -1.49
CA VAL A 88 -6.42 0.53 -1.79
C VAL A 88 -7.60 0.38 -0.83
N ASN A 89 -8.81 0.50 -1.36
CA ASN A 89 -10.05 0.39 -0.60
C ASN A 89 -10.70 -0.97 -0.84
N LEU A 90 -10.65 -1.84 0.15
CA LEU A 90 -11.24 -3.19 0.12
C LEU A 90 -12.57 -3.28 0.89
N GLU A 91 -12.96 -2.23 1.63
CA GLU A 91 -14.07 -2.30 2.57
C GLU A 91 -15.31 -1.55 2.09
N ARG A 92 -15.16 -0.35 1.53
CA ARG A 92 -16.27 0.58 1.29
C ARG A 92 -16.63 0.72 -0.19
N SER A 93 -17.86 1.17 -0.46
CA SER A 93 -18.24 1.54 -1.82
C SER A 93 -17.47 2.78 -2.30
N GLY A 94 -17.24 2.86 -3.61
CA GLY A 94 -16.56 4.00 -4.22
C GLY A 94 -17.29 5.33 -3.96
N ASP A 95 -18.62 5.33 -3.90
CA ASP A 95 -19.39 6.55 -3.58
C ASP A 95 -19.19 7.01 -2.14
N SER A 96 -19.18 6.07 -1.19
CA SER A 96 -18.85 6.38 0.21
C SER A 96 -17.45 6.97 0.34
N MET A 97 -16.49 6.48 -0.43
CA MET A 97 -15.12 7.01 -0.43
C MET A 97 -15.05 8.39 -1.05
N ARG A 98 -15.75 8.64 -2.16
CA ARG A 98 -15.84 9.97 -2.79
C ARG A 98 -16.42 11.01 -1.84
N HIS A 99 -17.53 10.67 -1.15
CA HIS A 99 -18.15 11.57 -0.20
C HIS A 99 -17.21 11.91 0.97
N ARG A 100 -16.54 10.90 1.54
CA ARG A 100 -15.56 11.11 2.63
C ARG A 100 -14.39 11.96 2.18
N LEU A 101 -13.88 11.71 0.99
CA LEU A 101 -12.77 12.47 0.42
C LEU A 101 -13.16 13.95 0.25
N ALA A 102 -14.39 14.23 -0.22
CA ALA A 102 -14.89 15.60 -0.34
C ALA A 102 -14.92 16.31 1.02
N LEU A 103 -15.49 15.69 2.06
CA LEU A 103 -15.52 16.26 3.41
C LEU A 103 -14.10 16.52 3.97
N ILE A 104 -13.18 15.61 3.72
CA ILE A 104 -11.79 15.77 4.15
C ILE A 104 -11.11 16.91 3.38
N ASN A 105 -11.34 16.98 2.08
CA ASN A 105 -10.81 18.05 1.24
C ASN A 105 -11.32 19.43 1.68
N ASP A 106 -12.58 19.55 2.07
CA ASP A 106 -13.14 20.81 2.60
C ASP A 106 -12.36 21.26 3.85
N VAL A 107 -12.11 20.33 4.79
CA VAL A 107 -11.33 20.62 6.01
C VAL A 107 -9.87 20.97 5.70
N LEU A 108 -9.28 20.34 4.68
CA LEU A 108 -7.90 20.54 4.29
C LEU A 108 -7.70 21.73 3.34
N GLY A 109 -8.78 22.30 2.81
CA GLY A 109 -8.72 23.38 1.83
C GLY A 109 -8.24 22.92 0.44
N LEU A 110 -8.49 21.64 0.09
CA LEU A 110 -8.02 21.03 -1.14
C LEU A 110 -9.03 21.15 -2.31
N GLY A 111 -10.28 21.49 -2.04
CA GLY A 111 -11.33 21.55 -3.07
C GLY A 111 -11.51 20.20 -3.77
N GLU A 112 -11.49 20.19 -5.10
CA GLU A 112 -11.72 18.99 -5.92
C GLU A 112 -10.46 18.13 -6.15
N LYS A 113 -9.39 18.31 -5.40
CA LYS A 113 -8.17 17.53 -5.54
C LYS A 113 -8.42 16.05 -5.24
N GLY A 114 -8.00 15.19 -6.18
CA GLY A 114 -8.22 13.74 -6.12
C GLY A 114 -7.16 12.98 -5.33
N LEU A 115 -7.43 11.71 -5.12
CA LEU A 115 -6.50 10.71 -4.59
C LEU A 115 -6.55 9.49 -5.52
N VAL A 116 -5.39 8.97 -5.90
CA VAL A 116 -5.34 7.72 -6.68
C VAL A 116 -5.87 6.58 -5.81
N MET A 117 -6.93 5.90 -6.28
CA MET A 117 -7.62 4.90 -5.49
C MET A 117 -7.96 3.66 -6.30
N VAL A 118 -7.64 2.49 -5.75
CA VAL A 118 -8.13 1.19 -6.21
C VAL A 118 -9.35 0.82 -5.37
N ASN A 119 -10.55 0.89 -5.97
CA ASN A 119 -11.80 0.50 -5.31
C ASN A 119 -12.11 -0.95 -5.62
N ALA A 120 -11.88 -1.84 -4.67
CA ALA A 120 -12.06 -3.28 -4.81
C ALA A 120 -12.80 -3.86 -3.60
N ARG A 121 -13.95 -3.27 -3.28
CA ARG A 121 -14.78 -3.69 -2.16
C ARG A 121 -15.14 -5.16 -2.23
N GLY A 122 -14.83 -5.89 -1.17
CA GLY A 122 -15.16 -7.31 -1.04
C GLY A 122 -14.12 -8.26 -1.62
N GLU A 123 -13.12 -7.74 -2.31
CA GLU A 123 -12.01 -8.52 -2.83
C GLU A 123 -10.93 -8.74 -1.77
N SER A 124 -10.14 -9.79 -1.97
CA SER A 124 -8.91 -10.00 -1.20
C SER A 124 -7.75 -9.17 -1.77
N LEU A 125 -6.73 -8.91 -0.96
CA LEU A 125 -5.53 -8.22 -1.43
C LEU A 125 -4.82 -9.01 -2.54
N ASP A 126 -4.75 -10.33 -2.43
CA ASP A 126 -4.22 -11.22 -3.48
C ASP A 126 -4.96 -11.04 -4.80
N GLY A 127 -6.31 -11.02 -4.75
CA GLY A 127 -7.14 -10.85 -5.95
C GLY A 127 -6.89 -9.53 -6.68
N VAL A 128 -6.53 -8.47 -5.95
CA VAL A 128 -6.31 -7.15 -6.53
C VAL A 128 -4.84 -6.79 -6.72
N SER A 129 -3.90 -7.64 -6.30
CA SER A 129 -2.47 -7.36 -6.29
C SER A 129 -1.94 -6.89 -7.65
N ARG A 130 -2.37 -7.54 -8.74
CA ARG A 130 -1.99 -7.15 -10.11
C ARG A 130 -2.48 -5.75 -10.46
N SER A 131 -3.72 -5.40 -10.10
CA SER A 131 -4.32 -4.09 -10.33
C SER A 131 -3.63 -3.01 -9.50
N VAL A 132 -3.27 -3.33 -8.27
CA VAL A 132 -2.50 -2.43 -7.38
C VAL A 132 -1.13 -2.16 -7.99
N LYS A 133 -0.37 -3.21 -8.36
CA LYS A 133 0.95 -3.07 -8.99
C LYS A 133 0.89 -2.23 -10.28
N ALA A 134 -0.10 -2.47 -11.13
CA ALA A 134 -0.31 -1.70 -12.35
C ALA A 134 -0.65 -0.22 -12.06
N THR A 135 -1.46 0.05 -11.03
CA THR A 135 -1.83 1.41 -10.60
C THR A 135 -0.63 2.14 -10.03
N VAL A 136 0.14 1.50 -9.14
CA VAL A 136 1.37 2.04 -8.57
C VAL A 136 2.37 2.43 -9.66
N SER A 137 2.62 1.55 -10.62
CA SER A 137 3.50 1.81 -11.76
C SER A 137 2.99 2.98 -12.61
N ARG A 138 1.70 2.97 -12.99
CA ARG A 138 1.09 4.00 -13.86
C ARG A 138 1.15 5.39 -13.24
N HIS A 139 0.83 5.49 -11.96
CA HIS A 139 0.76 6.76 -11.24
C HIS A 139 2.06 7.10 -10.50
N ARG A 140 3.08 6.22 -10.59
CA ARG A 140 4.36 6.36 -9.89
C ARG A 140 4.15 6.60 -8.40
N ALA A 141 3.23 5.83 -7.79
CA ALA A 141 2.95 5.96 -6.37
C ALA A 141 4.16 5.51 -5.55
N GLU A 142 4.46 6.28 -4.50
CA GLU A 142 5.61 6.08 -3.61
C GLU A 142 5.16 5.61 -2.23
N PHE A 143 3.86 5.74 -1.95
CA PHE A 143 3.24 5.32 -0.72
C PHE A 143 1.91 4.59 -1.02
N ILE A 144 1.70 3.45 -0.37
CA ILE A 144 0.47 2.66 -0.53
C ILE A 144 -0.25 2.61 0.81
N TRP A 145 -1.53 2.94 0.79
CA TRP A 145 -2.43 2.72 1.92
C TRP A 145 -3.41 1.61 1.63
N ILE A 146 -3.60 0.65 2.56
CA ILE A 146 -4.53 -0.47 2.40
C ILE A 146 -5.58 -0.40 3.51
N ASP A 147 -6.86 -0.21 3.14
CA ASP A 147 -8.01 -0.17 4.04
C ASP A 147 -9.05 -1.22 3.59
N SER A 148 -9.18 -2.35 4.27
CA SER A 148 -8.53 -2.76 5.50
C SER A 148 -7.86 -4.14 5.34
N ILE A 149 -6.86 -4.38 6.16
CA ILE A 149 -6.13 -5.66 6.20
C ILE A 149 -7.05 -6.83 6.58
N SER A 150 -8.10 -6.61 7.38
CA SER A 150 -9.06 -7.65 7.76
C SER A 150 -9.77 -8.30 6.56
N ARG A 151 -9.73 -7.68 5.39
CA ARG A 151 -10.25 -8.21 4.12
C ARG A 151 -9.15 -8.66 3.15
N SER A 152 -7.91 -8.68 3.59
CA SER A 152 -6.77 -9.08 2.73
C SER A 152 -6.74 -10.58 2.39
N GLY A 153 -7.73 -11.37 2.84
CA GLY A 153 -7.71 -12.84 2.71
C GLY A 153 -6.89 -13.53 3.80
N VAL A 154 -6.33 -12.77 4.72
CA VAL A 154 -5.57 -13.26 5.86
C VAL A 154 -6.56 -13.76 6.93
N VAL A 155 -6.71 -15.06 7.04
CA VAL A 155 -7.71 -15.73 7.90
C VAL A 155 -7.45 -15.48 9.39
N SER A 156 -6.23 -15.15 9.78
CA SER A 156 -5.89 -14.80 11.16
C SER A 156 -4.57 -14.03 11.21
N MET A 157 -4.56 -12.85 11.80
CA MET A 157 -3.33 -12.10 12.09
C MET A 157 -2.54 -12.71 13.27
N VAL A 158 -3.00 -13.83 13.82
CA VAL A 158 -2.37 -14.51 14.97
C VAL A 158 -1.27 -15.48 14.52
N HIS A 159 -1.22 -15.82 13.22
CA HIS A 159 -0.18 -16.67 12.66
C HIS A 159 0.81 -15.86 11.83
N ASP A 160 2.11 -16.08 12.04
CA ASP A 160 3.22 -15.41 11.35
C ASP A 160 3.13 -15.48 9.82
N ASP A 161 2.62 -16.61 9.28
CA ASP A 161 2.40 -16.79 7.84
C ASP A 161 1.44 -15.78 7.23
N SER A 162 0.53 -15.24 8.03
CA SER A 162 -0.46 -14.26 7.58
C SER A 162 0.12 -12.85 7.45
N ALA A 163 1.07 -12.50 8.30
CA ALA A 163 1.77 -11.22 8.24
C ALA A 163 2.72 -11.16 7.01
N ASN A 164 3.40 -12.26 6.72
CA ASN A 164 4.31 -12.37 5.58
C ASN A 164 3.58 -12.21 4.24
N LYS A 165 2.36 -12.77 4.08
CA LYS A 165 1.55 -12.58 2.86
C LYS A 165 1.21 -11.14 2.56
N ILE A 166 1.05 -10.28 3.57
CA ILE A 166 0.78 -8.85 3.37
C ILE A 166 2.01 -8.12 2.84
N ILE A 167 3.18 -8.50 3.31
CA ILE A 167 4.46 -7.91 2.92
C ILE A 167 4.81 -8.31 1.48
N ASP A 168 4.53 -9.55 1.09
CA ASP A 168 4.83 -10.07 -0.25
C ASP A 168 3.96 -9.45 -1.36
N VAL A 169 2.79 -8.90 -1.02
CA VAL A 169 1.86 -8.28 -1.98
C VAL A 169 2.07 -6.76 -2.08
N ALA A 170 2.62 -6.12 -1.07
CA ALA A 170 2.89 -4.68 -1.05
C ALA A 170 4.26 -4.34 -1.64
#